data_3c16e834048815dd0f89c1bdbc392cb6
#
_entry.id   3c16e834048815dd0f89c1bdbc392cb6
#
_cell.length_a   1.000
_cell.length_b   1.000
_cell.length_c   1.000
_cell.angle_alpha   90.00
_cell.angle_beta   90.00
_cell.angle_gamma   90.00
#
_symmetry.space_group_name_H-M   'P 1'
#
loop_
_entity.id
_entity.type
_entity.pdbx_description
1 polymer ?
#
loop_
_entity_poly.entity_id
_entity_poly.type
_entity_poly.pdbx_seq_one_letter_code
_entity_poly.pdbx_strand_id
1 'polypeptide(L)'
;MSAIRWGQAVRFTVFVLASLSLPAAAAGPTSQGSAAPPAPMTLTARQDWQLMLDQLKIPAAQVRPGPNGMNPRAPNYQNTDEAKANPWPHLPEMLMTKGRQPVTTPDLWWAVRRPEIVEYFDAEVYGRVPKDVPKVTWETAPPDQGGARRGFGGRGGDPGVPTVVKRLVGRVDNSACPAISVNIQLVLILPAKAAGPVPVMMDFGGGGGMRQYLARGWGYAFLSPNSIQADNGAGLTRGIIGLCNKGQPRKPEDWGALRAWAWGASRALDYLETDKAVDAKRVGISGLSRFGKAALVAMAYEPRFAVGLIGSSGEGGAKLHRRNWGEQVENLTGSGEYHWMAGSFLKYGGPLAPCDLPVDAHELIALCAPRPTFISYGAPSGPGAEGTWVDQKGSFMAAVAAGPAYRLLGKKDLGTTVMPPPESALVDGELAWRMHKGGHTTGPNIDTFVAWAARYLAGPSAAPAAPSPHPK
;
A
#
# COMPACT_ATOMS: atom_id res chain seq x y z
N MET A 1 -32.58 -31.72 55.19
CA MET A 1 -33.29 -30.81 56.08
C MET A 1 -33.31 -29.46 55.37
N SER A 2 -34.32 -28.80 54.99
CA SER A 2 -35.78 -28.85 55.08
C SER A 2 -36.29 -27.96 53.98
N ALA A 3 -37.26 -28.43 53.26
CA ALA A 3 -38.01 -27.68 52.23
C ALA A 3 -39.03 -26.74 52.87
N ILE A 4 -39.32 -25.60 52.27
CA ILE A 4 -40.60 -24.92 52.40
C ILE A 4 -41.03 -24.37 51.06
N ARG A 5 -42.15 -24.91 50.56
CA ARG A 5 -43.03 -24.37 49.50
C ARG A 5 -43.99 -23.36 50.11
N TRP A 6 -44.38 -22.32 49.39
CA TRP A 6 -45.73 -21.73 49.42
C TRP A 6 -46.04 -21.10 48.06
N GLY A 7 -47.10 -21.59 47.45
CA GLY A 7 -47.75 -21.01 46.28
C GLY A 7 -48.92 -20.12 46.73
N GLN A 8 -49.20 -19.10 45.94
CA GLN A 8 -50.51 -18.43 45.94
C GLN A 8 -50.98 -18.23 44.51
N ALA A 9 -52.18 -18.77 44.26
CA ALA A 9 -52.95 -18.59 43.04
C ALA A 9 -53.77 -17.30 43.15
N VAL A 10 -53.68 -16.45 42.15
CA VAL A 10 -54.57 -15.29 41.97
C VAL A 10 -55.49 -15.56 40.82
N ARG A 11 -56.79 -15.58 41.11
CA ARG A 11 -57.88 -15.72 40.11
C ARG A 11 -58.13 -14.33 39.50
N PHE A 12 -58.10 -14.27 38.20
CA PHE A 12 -58.59 -13.12 37.44
C PHE A 12 -59.96 -13.42 36.85
N THR A 13 -60.92 -12.56 37.18
CA THR A 13 -62.27 -12.53 36.65
C THR A 13 -62.26 -11.80 35.30
N VAL A 14 -62.79 -12.47 34.29
CA VAL A 14 -62.89 -11.91 32.92
C VAL A 14 -64.18 -11.13 32.81
N PHE A 15 -64.10 -9.81 32.55
CA PHE A 15 -65.21 -9.03 32.05
C PHE A 15 -65.16 -8.98 30.53
N VAL A 16 -66.19 -9.47 29.89
CA VAL A 16 -66.39 -9.37 28.44
C VAL A 16 -67.12 -8.09 28.15
N LEU A 17 -66.46 -7.13 27.55
CA LEU A 17 -67.06 -5.97 26.91
C LEU A 17 -67.11 -6.17 25.42
N ALA A 18 -68.28 -6.31 24.85
CA ALA A 18 -68.50 -6.35 23.42
C ALA A 18 -68.38 -4.93 22.85
N SER A 19 -67.38 -4.65 22.05
CA SER A 19 -67.25 -3.43 21.29
C SER A 19 -67.45 -3.68 19.81
N LEU A 20 -68.42 -2.99 19.24
CA LEU A 20 -68.74 -2.93 17.81
C LEU A 20 -67.53 -2.37 17.03
N SER A 21 -66.96 -3.14 16.11
CA SER A 21 -65.92 -2.73 15.21
C SER A 21 -66.49 -2.20 13.89
N LEU A 22 -66.23 -0.93 13.60
CA LEU A 22 -66.31 -0.34 12.25
C LEU A 22 -65.10 -0.80 11.44
N PRO A 23 -65.23 -1.06 10.14
CA PRO A 23 -64.05 -1.44 9.35
C PRO A 23 -63.17 -0.23 9.07
N ALA A 24 -61.95 -0.23 9.59
CA ALA A 24 -60.89 0.72 9.20
C ALA A 24 -60.38 0.32 7.82
N ALA A 25 -60.42 1.23 6.87
CA ALA A 25 -59.76 1.09 5.57
C ALA A 25 -58.28 0.85 5.80
N ALA A 26 -57.76 -0.27 5.29
CA ALA A 26 -56.35 -0.58 5.30
C ALA A 26 -55.60 0.42 4.39
N ALA A 27 -54.92 1.38 4.99
CA ALA A 27 -53.84 2.14 4.30
C ALA A 27 -52.71 1.13 4.02
N GLY A 28 -52.47 0.85 2.75
CA GLY A 28 -51.34 0.03 2.31
C GLY A 28 -49.99 0.64 2.81
N PRO A 29 -48.95 -0.18 2.98
CA PRO A 29 -47.66 0.32 3.40
C PRO A 29 -47.16 1.33 2.36
N THR A 30 -47.11 2.59 2.73
CA THR A 30 -46.34 3.59 1.98
C THR A 30 -44.90 3.11 1.95
N SER A 31 -44.42 2.70 0.77
CA SER A 31 -43.00 2.48 0.53
C SER A 31 -42.28 3.79 0.89
N GLN A 32 -41.56 3.79 2.01
CA GLN A 32 -40.59 4.85 2.28
C GLN A 32 -39.58 4.79 1.15
N GLY A 33 -39.72 5.65 0.16
CA GLY A 33 -38.73 5.89 -0.86
C GLY A 33 -37.39 6.17 -0.16
N SER A 34 -36.41 5.29 -0.38
CA SER A 34 -35.04 5.53 0.08
C SER A 34 -34.63 6.92 -0.41
N ALA A 35 -34.37 7.83 0.50
CA ALA A 35 -33.89 9.17 0.15
C ALA A 35 -32.66 9.00 -0.72
N ALA A 36 -32.59 9.74 -1.83
CA ALA A 36 -31.41 9.73 -2.69
C ALA A 36 -30.14 10.02 -1.86
N PRO A 37 -29.05 9.32 -2.09
CA PRO A 37 -27.81 9.56 -1.35
C PRO A 37 -27.40 11.04 -1.50
N PRO A 38 -26.84 11.66 -0.45
CA PRO A 38 -26.42 13.05 -0.49
C PRO A 38 -25.38 13.24 -1.61
N ALA A 39 -25.38 14.43 -2.24
CA ALA A 39 -24.40 14.76 -3.27
C ALA A 39 -22.96 14.66 -2.69
N PRO A 40 -21.99 14.19 -3.50
CA PRO A 40 -20.60 14.14 -3.05
C PRO A 40 -20.08 15.52 -2.65
N MET A 41 -19.46 15.61 -1.48
CA MET A 41 -18.85 16.86 -1.01
C MET A 41 -17.65 17.25 -1.89
N THR A 42 -17.47 18.55 -2.07
CA THR A 42 -16.28 19.12 -2.70
C THR A 42 -15.49 19.88 -1.66
N LEU A 43 -14.31 19.36 -1.32
CA LEU A 43 -13.44 19.89 -0.28
C LEU A 43 -12.07 20.20 -0.88
N THR A 44 -11.41 21.23 -0.37
CA THR A 44 -9.96 21.37 -0.55
C THR A 44 -9.23 20.36 0.34
N ALA A 45 -7.96 20.05 0.05
CA ALA A 45 -7.15 19.19 0.90
C ALA A 45 -7.08 19.69 2.36
N ARG A 46 -6.98 21.03 2.55
CA ARG A 46 -6.96 21.62 3.89
C ARG A 46 -8.30 21.50 4.62
N GLN A 47 -9.42 21.62 3.91
CA GLN A 47 -10.74 21.44 4.54
C GLN A 47 -10.97 20.00 4.97
N ASP A 48 -10.63 19.02 4.13
CA ASP A 48 -10.75 17.60 4.48
C ASP A 48 -9.81 17.25 5.65
N TRP A 49 -8.57 17.75 5.62
CA TRP A 49 -7.61 17.60 6.72
C TRP A 49 -8.15 18.18 8.04
N GLN A 50 -8.75 19.40 8.01
CA GLN A 50 -9.35 20.01 9.20
C GLN A 50 -10.52 19.18 9.73
N LEU A 51 -11.41 18.70 8.85
CA LEU A 51 -12.53 17.83 9.25
C LEU A 51 -12.03 16.54 9.92
N MET A 52 -10.92 15.98 9.46
CA MET A 52 -10.32 14.80 10.09
C MET A 52 -9.77 15.13 11.48
N LEU A 53 -9.10 16.27 11.64
CA LEU A 53 -8.63 16.72 12.95
C LEU A 53 -9.80 16.95 13.93
N ASP A 54 -10.91 17.52 13.45
CA ASP A 54 -12.11 17.75 14.24
C ASP A 54 -12.72 16.41 14.73
N GLN A 55 -12.77 15.38 13.85
CA GLN A 55 -13.21 14.05 14.23
C GLN A 55 -12.29 13.42 15.31
N LEU A 56 -10.98 13.62 15.18
CA LEU A 56 -9.98 13.14 16.14
C LEU A 56 -9.88 14.00 17.41
N LYS A 57 -10.58 15.16 17.44
CA LYS A 57 -10.49 16.15 18.51
C LYS A 57 -9.06 16.67 18.73
N ILE A 58 -8.30 16.85 17.66
CA ILE A 58 -6.93 17.36 17.67
C ILE A 58 -6.96 18.82 17.22
N PRO A 59 -6.62 19.79 18.07
CA PRO A 59 -6.42 21.17 17.63
C PRO A 59 -5.34 21.27 16.55
N ALA A 60 -5.61 21.98 15.46
CA ALA A 60 -4.66 22.11 14.34
C ALA A 60 -3.28 22.63 14.78
N ALA A 61 -3.25 23.47 15.84
CA ALA A 61 -2.01 24.00 16.42
C ALA A 61 -1.13 22.93 17.11
N GLN A 62 -1.68 21.75 17.40
CA GLN A 62 -0.92 20.63 17.95
C GLN A 62 -0.23 19.76 16.89
N VAL A 63 -0.64 19.91 15.62
CA VAL A 63 0.03 19.17 14.53
C VAL A 63 1.36 19.86 14.24
N ARG A 64 2.44 19.12 14.48
CA ARG A 64 3.80 19.62 14.25
C ARG A 64 4.06 19.77 12.75
N PRO A 65 4.70 20.88 12.32
CA PRO A 65 5.07 21.05 10.91
C PRO A 65 6.17 20.04 10.53
N GLY A 66 6.02 19.42 9.35
CA GLY A 66 7.04 18.56 8.79
C GLY A 66 8.32 19.33 8.44
N PRO A 67 9.49 18.68 8.49
CA PRO A 67 10.73 19.29 8.05
C PRO A 67 10.70 19.60 6.54
N ASN A 68 11.44 20.64 6.16
CA ASN A 68 11.64 21.03 4.76
C ASN A 68 12.81 20.27 4.15
N GLY A 69 12.52 19.34 3.22
CA GLY A 69 13.56 18.55 2.53
C GLY A 69 14.22 19.28 1.36
N MET A 70 13.61 20.36 0.87
CA MET A 70 14.01 20.98 -0.41
C MET A 70 14.81 22.27 -0.26
N ASN A 71 14.69 22.95 0.87
CA ASN A 71 15.38 24.22 1.09
C ASN A 71 16.32 24.15 2.30
N PRO A 72 17.64 23.98 2.09
CA PRO A 72 18.63 23.92 3.17
C PRO A 72 18.71 25.19 4.04
N ARG A 73 18.14 26.32 3.58
CA ARG A 73 18.09 27.59 4.33
C ARG A 73 16.79 27.75 5.13
N ALA A 74 15.84 26.81 5.01
CA ALA A 74 14.61 26.89 5.79
C ALA A 74 14.90 26.69 7.29
N PRO A 75 14.25 27.44 8.19
CA PRO A 75 14.42 27.29 9.63
C PRO A 75 14.07 25.87 10.13
N ASN A 76 13.16 25.17 9.42
CA ASN A 76 12.77 23.78 9.67
C ASN A 76 13.39 22.82 8.67
N TYR A 77 14.62 23.10 8.18
CA TYR A 77 15.29 22.15 7.29
C TYR A 77 15.41 20.76 7.95
N GLN A 78 15.29 19.74 7.14
CA GLN A 78 15.37 18.35 7.61
C GLN A 78 16.67 18.06 8.38
N ASN A 79 16.59 17.19 9.37
CA ASN A 79 17.79 16.70 10.04
C ASN A 79 18.63 15.84 9.08
N THR A 80 19.92 16.16 9.01
CA THR A 80 20.95 15.42 8.28
C THR A 80 22.16 15.11 9.18
N ASP A 81 22.02 15.31 10.49
CA ASP A 81 23.00 14.97 11.53
C ASP A 81 22.67 13.58 12.09
N GLU A 82 23.53 12.62 11.82
CA GLU A 82 23.33 11.23 12.25
C GLU A 82 23.29 11.08 13.78
N ALA A 83 24.01 11.95 14.52
CA ALA A 83 24.00 11.94 15.98
C ALA A 83 22.61 12.25 16.57
N LYS A 84 21.76 12.94 15.82
CA LYS A 84 20.38 13.30 16.19
C LYS A 84 19.32 12.40 15.56
N ALA A 85 19.73 11.41 14.75
CA ALA A 85 18.81 10.65 13.92
C ALA A 85 18.00 9.59 14.68
N ASN A 86 18.44 9.14 15.85
CA ASN A 86 17.77 8.07 16.62
C ASN A 86 17.29 8.54 18.00
N PRO A 87 16.34 9.48 18.09
CA PRO A 87 15.79 9.91 19.38
C PRO A 87 15.00 8.80 20.09
N TRP A 88 14.50 7.82 19.32
CA TRP A 88 13.71 6.68 19.83
C TRP A 88 14.31 5.36 19.33
N PRO A 89 15.37 4.82 20.00
CA PRO A 89 16.13 3.68 19.47
C PRO A 89 15.41 2.34 19.61
N HIS A 90 14.35 2.27 20.42
CA HIS A 90 13.61 1.02 20.65
C HIS A 90 12.49 0.83 19.64
N LEU A 91 12.58 -0.23 18.86
CA LEU A 91 11.56 -0.66 17.91
C LEU A 91 10.53 -1.56 18.61
N PRO A 92 9.28 -1.63 18.11
CA PRO A 92 8.34 -2.68 18.48
C PRO A 92 8.94 -4.07 18.31
N GLU A 93 8.67 -4.96 19.26
CA GLU A 93 9.18 -6.34 19.22
C GLU A 93 8.41 -7.17 18.18
N MET A 94 8.95 -7.31 16.98
CA MET A 94 8.27 -7.97 15.86
C MET A 94 7.86 -9.42 16.16
N LEU A 95 8.72 -10.21 16.83
CA LEU A 95 8.46 -11.61 17.17
C LEU A 95 7.91 -11.77 18.61
N MET A 96 7.09 -10.82 19.06
CA MET A 96 6.38 -10.87 20.32
C MET A 96 4.90 -10.56 20.07
N THR A 97 4.01 -11.44 20.52
CA THR A 97 2.55 -11.19 20.41
C THR A 97 2.12 -10.05 21.33
N LYS A 98 0.94 -9.48 21.09
CA LYS A 98 0.30 -8.50 21.98
C LYS A 98 0.14 -9.04 23.41
N GLY A 99 -0.08 -10.35 23.56
CA GLY A 99 -0.12 -11.06 24.85
C GLY A 99 1.25 -11.38 25.46
N ARG A 100 2.35 -10.80 24.94
CA ARG A 100 3.74 -11.00 25.43
C ARG A 100 4.23 -12.44 25.28
N GLN A 101 3.70 -13.20 24.34
CA GLN A 101 4.19 -14.53 23.99
C GLN A 101 5.24 -14.43 22.87
N PRO A 102 6.46 -15.02 23.03
CA PRO A 102 7.45 -15.07 21.95
C PRO A 102 6.94 -15.89 20.75
N VAL A 103 7.17 -15.35 19.55
CA VAL A 103 6.81 -15.99 18.27
C VAL A 103 7.99 -16.81 17.79
N THR A 104 7.97 -18.10 18.03
CA THR A 104 9.08 -19.03 17.76
C THR A 104 8.80 -20.01 16.62
N THR A 105 7.56 -20.04 16.10
CA THR A 105 7.15 -20.94 15.03
C THR A 105 6.45 -20.19 13.88
N PRO A 106 6.54 -20.69 12.62
CA PRO A 106 5.77 -20.16 11.51
C PRO A 106 4.26 -20.16 11.78
N ASP A 107 3.71 -21.19 12.43
CA ASP A 107 2.28 -21.28 12.72
C ASP A 107 1.81 -20.14 13.63
N LEU A 108 2.59 -19.82 14.69
CA LEU A 108 2.27 -18.72 15.58
C LEU A 108 2.40 -17.35 14.88
N TRP A 109 3.34 -17.22 13.95
CA TRP A 109 3.44 -16.05 13.09
C TRP A 109 2.18 -15.87 12.24
N TRP A 110 1.76 -16.91 11.51
CA TRP A 110 0.62 -16.82 10.60
C TRP A 110 -0.73 -16.69 11.31
N ALA A 111 -0.91 -17.46 12.41
CA ALA A 111 -2.18 -17.51 13.10
C ALA A 111 -2.41 -16.32 14.05
N VAL A 112 -1.36 -15.73 14.60
CA VAL A 112 -1.49 -14.72 15.68
C VAL A 112 -0.74 -13.43 15.33
N ARG A 113 0.60 -13.48 15.24
CA ARG A 113 1.38 -12.24 15.22
C ARG A 113 1.19 -11.42 13.95
N ARG A 114 1.21 -12.05 12.79
CA ARG A 114 0.97 -11.36 11.52
C ARG A 114 -0.41 -10.66 11.49
N PRO A 115 -1.53 -11.29 11.87
CA PRO A 115 -2.82 -10.61 12.02
C PRO A 115 -2.79 -9.43 12.99
N GLU A 116 -2.09 -9.53 14.13
CA GLU A 116 -1.95 -8.41 15.08
C GLU A 116 -1.23 -7.20 14.44
N ILE A 117 -0.14 -7.45 13.70
CA ILE A 117 0.60 -6.41 12.99
C ILE A 117 -0.27 -5.76 11.91
N VAL A 118 -1.00 -6.55 11.12
CA VAL A 118 -1.94 -6.05 10.11
C VAL A 118 -3.01 -5.17 10.76
N GLU A 119 -3.56 -5.60 11.89
CA GLU A 119 -4.58 -4.85 12.63
C GLU A 119 -4.05 -3.48 13.08
N TYR A 120 -2.80 -3.39 13.56
CA TYR A 120 -2.20 -2.11 13.92
C TYR A 120 -1.98 -1.20 12.71
N PHE A 121 -1.51 -1.74 11.59
CA PHE A 121 -1.37 -0.95 10.36
C PHE A 121 -2.72 -0.49 9.81
N ASP A 122 -3.75 -1.32 9.90
CA ASP A 122 -5.11 -0.98 9.48
C ASP A 122 -5.73 0.11 10.38
N ALA A 123 -5.58 0.01 11.70
CA ALA A 123 -6.16 0.98 12.61
C ALA A 123 -5.43 2.32 12.62
N GLU A 124 -4.09 2.31 12.52
CA GLU A 124 -3.27 3.46 12.89
C GLU A 124 -2.50 4.08 11.72
N VAL A 125 -2.23 3.32 10.64
CA VAL A 125 -1.28 3.79 9.62
C VAL A 125 -1.91 3.91 8.22
N TYR A 126 -2.40 2.81 7.63
CA TYR A 126 -2.88 2.83 6.24
C TYR A 126 -4.40 2.81 6.11
N GLY A 127 -5.10 2.41 7.17
CA GLY A 127 -6.56 2.34 7.22
C GLY A 127 -7.14 1.05 6.63
N ARG A 128 -8.40 0.81 6.98
CA ARG A 128 -9.14 -0.41 6.64
C ARG A 128 -9.79 -0.30 5.27
N VAL A 129 -9.60 -1.31 4.46
CA VAL A 129 -10.42 -1.50 3.26
C VAL A 129 -11.83 -1.89 3.71
N PRO A 130 -12.89 -1.21 3.25
CA PRO A 130 -14.26 -1.59 3.59
C PRO A 130 -14.58 -3.03 3.16
N LYS A 131 -15.43 -3.73 3.92
CA LYS A 131 -15.85 -5.10 3.58
C LYS A 131 -16.66 -5.14 2.28
N ASP A 132 -17.47 -4.11 2.03
CA ASP A 132 -18.38 -4.02 0.90
C ASP A 132 -17.82 -3.12 -0.21
N VAL A 133 -16.52 -3.30 -0.55
CA VAL A 133 -15.93 -2.59 -1.68
C VAL A 133 -16.61 -3.04 -2.97
N PRO A 134 -17.02 -2.09 -3.86
CA PRO A 134 -17.70 -2.42 -5.11
C PRO A 134 -16.86 -3.34 -6.01
N LYS A 135 -17.55 -4.20 -6.77
CA LYS A 135 -16.94 -5.12 -7.73
C LYS A 135 -16.28 -4.36 -8.89
N VAL A 136 -15.23 -4.96 -9.45
CA VAL A 136 -14.54 -4.45 -10.64
C VAL A 136 -14.77 -5.41 -11.80
N THR A 137 -15.23 -4.88 -12.91
CA THR A 137 -15.35 -5.61 -14.18
C THR A 137 -14.31 -5.08 -15.16
N TRP A 138 -13.50 -5.98 -15.71
CA TRP A 138 -12.45 -5.62 -16.64
C TRP A 138 -12.89 -5.73 -18.09
N GLU A 139 -12.55 -4.73 -18.90
CA GLU A 139 -12.80 -4.71 -20.34
C GLU A 139 -11.59 -4.15 -21.10
N THR A 140 -11.49 -4.49 -22.37
CA THR A 140 -10.51 -3.85 -23.27
C THR A 140 -10.95 -2.42 -23.56
N ALA A 141 -10.07 -1.46 -23.35
CA ALA A 141 -10.36 -0.06 -23.68
C ALA A 141 -10.58 0.11 -25.20
N PRO A 142 -11.54 0.95 -25.62
CA PRO A 142 -11.70 1.31 -27.02
C PRO A 142 -10.40 1.89 -27.60
N PRO A 143 -10.12 1.68 -28.92
CA PRO A 143 -8.88 2.09 -29.55
C PRO A 143 -8.55 3.59 -29.43
N ASP A 144 -9.56 4.46 -29.34
CA ASP A 144 -9.44 5.92 -29.48
C ASP A 144 -9.56 6.73 -28.18
N GLN A 145 -9.61 6.10 -27.00
CA GLN A 145 -9.58 6.87 -25.77
C GLN A 145 -8.16 7.32 -25.44
N GLY A 146 -7.72 8.36 -26.14
CA GLY A 146 -6.36 8.93 -26.15
C GLY A 146 -5.81 9.52 -24.85
N GLY A 147 -6.43 9.27 -23.67
CA GLY A 147 -5.89 9.65 -22.37
C GLY A 147 -4.59 8.93 -22.01
N ALA A 148 -4.43 7.69 -22.47
CA ALA A 148 -3.25 6.88 -22.18
C ALA A 148 -2.00 7.27 -22.99
N ARG A 149 -2.13 8.03 -24.11
CA ARG A 149 -0.98 8.58 -24.83
C ARG A 149 -0.21 9.63 -24.01
N ARG A 150 -0.87 10.41 -23.15
CA ARG A 150 -0.20 11.41 -22.29
C ARG A 150 0.50 10.81 -21.07
N GLY A 151 0.01 9.69 -20.52
CA GLY A 151 0.68 8.96 -19.42
C GLY A 151 1.88 8.12 -19.89
N PHE A 152 1.86 7.60 -21.10
CA PHE A 152 2.95 6.86 -21.73
C PHE A 152 3.95 7.74 -22.48
N GLY A 153 3.57 8.96 -22.81
CA GLY A 153 4.31 9.87 -23.71
C GLY A 153 5.54 10.54 -23.12
N GLY A 154 5.93 10.25 -21.88
CA GLY A 154 7.06 10.93 -21.26
C GLY A 154 8.29 10.07 -20.97
N ARG A 155 8.14 8.74 -20.78
CA ARG A 155 9.26 7.86 -20.36
C ARG A 155 9.16 6.41 -20.85
N GLY A 156 8.18 6.05 -21.68
CA GLY A 156 8.12 4.74 -22.32
C GLY A 156 9.05 4.71 -23.52
N GLY A 157 10.33 4.43 -23.30
CA GLY A 157 11.31 4.20 -24.36
C GLY A 157 10.89 2.99 -25.21
N ASP A 158 11.54 2.81 -26.35
CA ASP A 158 11.45 1.63 -27.20
C ASP A 158 11.54 0.36 -26.33
N PRO A 159 10.54 -0.55 -26.39
CA PRO A 159 10.57 -1.81 -25.65
C PRO A 159 11.76 -2.70 -26.02
N GLY A 160 12.44 -2.45 -27.13
CA GLY A 160 13.60 -3.17 -27.60
C GLY A 160 13.31 -4.56 -28.17
N VAL A 161 12.06 -5.03 -28.08
CA VAL A 161 11.58 -6.31 -28.61
C VAL A 161 10.15 -6.14 -29.13
N PRO A 162 9.68 -6.93 -30.11
CA PRO A 162 8.30 -6.94 -30.54
C PRO A 162 7.34 -7.26 -29.40
N THR A 163 6.28 -6.46 -29.24
CA THR A 163 5.32 -6.57 -28.13
C THR A 163 3.87 -6.60 -28.57
N VAL A 164 3.02 -7.21 -27.74
CA VAL A 164 1.57 -7.08 -27.78
C VAL A 164 1.16 -6.18 -26.61
N VAL A 165 0.39 -5.13 -26.88
CA VAL A 165 -0.09 -4.17 -25.89
C VAL A 165 -1.60 -4.32 -25.70
N LYS A 166 -2.03 -4.59 -24.47
CA LYS A 166 -3.44 -4.60 -24.08
C LYS A 166 -3.71 -3.39 -23.18
N ARG A 167 -4.68 -2.58 -23.56
CA ARG A 167 -5.18 -1.45 -22.76
C ARG A 167 -6.47 -1.88 -22.11
N LEU A 168 -6.54 -1.78 -20.79
CA LEU A 168 -7.61 -2.35 -20.00
C LEU A 168 -8.20 -1.27 -19.08
N VAL A 169 -9.50 -1.35 -18.89
CA VAL A 169 -10.25 -0.50 -17.96
C VAL A 169 -11.01 -1.42 -17.00
N GLY A 170 -10.69 -1.29 -15.72
CA GLY A 170 -11.45 -1.91 -14.63
C GLY A 170 -12.57 -0.97 -14.19
N ARG A 171 -13.80 -1.23 -14.63
CA ARG A 171 -14.96 -0.46 -14.20
C ARG A 171 -15.40 -0.90 -12.83
N VAL A 172 -15.37 0.03 -11.90
CA VAL A 172 -15.87 -0.21 -10.55
C VAL A 172 -17.38 0.05 -10.53
N ASP A 173 -18.14 -0.89 -9.97
CA ASP A 173 -19.58 -0.72 -9.81
C ASP A 173 -19.88 0.50 -8.94
N ASN A 174 -20.55 1.49 -9.51
CA ASN A 174 -20.93 2.71 -8.84
C ASN A 174 -22.45 2.84 -8.63
N SER A 175 -23.20 1.75 -8.72
CA SER A 175 -24.66 1.75 -8.59
C SER A 175 -25.14 2.36 -7.27
N ALA A 176 -24.35 2.19 -6.19
CA ALA A 176 -24.68 2.76 -4.87
C ALA A 176 -24.39 4.28 -4.76
N CYS A 177 -23.58 4.85 -5.69
CA CYS A 177 -23.25 6.28 -5.77
C CYS A 177 -22.93 6.68 -7.22
N PRO A 178 -23.91 6.81 -8.11
CA PRO A 178 -23.71 7.07 -9.54
C PRO A 178 -22.96 8.36 -9.86
N ALA A 179 -22.94 9.31 -8.91
CA ALA A 179 -22.22 10.57 -9.05
C ALA A 179 -20.68 10.42 -9.05
N ILE A 180 -20.15 9.26 -8.67
CA ILE A 180 -18.71 8.96 -8.64
C ILE A 180 -18.44 7.77 -9.53
N SER A 181 -17.57 7.95 -10.53
CA SER A 181 -17.11 6.88 -11.41
C SER A 181 -15.64 6.62 -11.19
N VAL A 182 -15.26 5.34 -11.08
CA VAL A 182 -13.87 4.89 -10.97
C VAL A 182 -13.58 3.90 -12.09
N ASN A 183 -12.60 4.24 -12.92
CA ASN A 183 -12.20 3.46 -14.08
C ASN A 183 -10.71 3.19 -13.99
N ILE A 184 -10.33 2.05 -13.41
CA ILE A 184 -8.94 1.64 -13.16
C ILE A 184 -8.25 1.40 -14.50
N GLN A 185 -7.16 2.11 -14.77
CA GLN A 185 -6.41 1.99 -16.01
C GLN A 185 -5.19 1.08 -15.83
N LEU A 186 -5.15 0.02 -16.64
CA LEU A 186 -4.05 -0.94 -16.68
C LEU A 186 -3.57 -1.09 -18.14
N VAL A 187 -2.27 -0.95 -18.35
CA VAL A 187 -1.65 -1.24 -19.66
C VAL A 187 -0.72 -2.42 -19.49
N LEU A 188 -1.05 -3.53 -20.14
CA LEU A 188 -0.27 -4.76 -20.13
C LEU A 188 0.51 -4.89 -21.44
N ILE A 189 1.83 -5.05 -21.33
CA ILE A 189 2.77 -5.18 -22.44
C ILE A 189 3.44 -6.54 -22.34
N LEU A 190 3.28 -7.37 -23.34
CA LEU A 190 3.80 -8.74 -23.38
C LEU A 190 4.75 -8.94 -24.56
N PRO A 191 5.78 -9.77 -24.46
CA PRO A 191 6.59 -10.17 -25.62
C PRO A 191 5.71 -10.84 -26.68
N ALA A 192 5.80 -10.39 -27.94
CA ALA A 192 4.94 -10.91 -29.04
C ALA A 192 5.22 -12.38 -29.40
N LYS A 193 6.42 -12.88 -29.09
CA LYS A 193 6.87 -14.25 -29.44
C LYS A 193 7.09 -15.11 -28.19
N ALA A 194 6.28 -14.94 -27.14
CA ALA A 194 6.35 -15.80 -25.97
C ALA A 194 5.88 -17.23 -26.29
N ALA A 195 6.63 -18.23 -25.84
CA ALA A 195 6.27 -19.64 -26.05
C ALA A 195 5.13 -20.14 -25.12
N GLY A 196 4.73 -19.33 -24.14
CA GLY A 196 3.70 -19.66 -23.16
C GLY A 196 3.42 -18.48 -22.24
N PRO A 197 2.68 -18.69 -21.14
CA PRO A 197 2.42 -17.64 -20.16
C PRO A 197 3.71 -17.09 -19.56
N VAL A 198 3.82 -15.76 -19.46
CA VAL A 198 5.03 -15.09 -18.97
C VAL A 198 4.84 -14.47 -17.59
N PRO A 199 5.90 -14.39 -16.75
CA PRO A 199 5.92 -13.55 -15.57
C PRO A 199 5.65 -12.08 -15.94
N VAL A 200 5.07 -11.30 -15.03
CA VAL A 200 4.77 -9.88 -15.27
C VAL A 200 5.26 -9.04 -14.09
N MET A 201 5.93 -7.93 -14.38
CA MET A 201 6.19 -6.89 -13.38
C MET A 201 5.14 -5.79 -13.49
N MET A 202 4.29 -5.67 -12.45
CA MET A 202 3.33 -4.56 -12.32
C MET A 202 4.05 -3.36 -11.70
N ASP A 203 3.83 -2.17 -12.27
CA ASP A 203 4.47 -0.92 -11.83
C ASP A 203 3.42 0.16 -11.61
N PHE A 204 3.48 0.81 -10.46
CA PHE A 204 2.67 1.99 -10.15
C PHE A 204 3.23 3.29 -10.78
N GLY A 205 4.46 3.25 -11.28
CA GLY A 205 5.14 4.37 -11.87
C GLY A 205 6.49 4.66 -11.21
N GLY A 206 7.43 5.14 -12.02
CA GLY A 206 8.78 5.45 -11.60
C GLY A 206 9.67 4.24 -11.27
N GLY A 207 9.10 3.03 -11.14
CA GLY A 207 9.87 1.80 -10.91
C GLY A 207 10.78 1.43 -12.08
N GLY A 208 10.37 1.76 -13.31
CA GLY A 208 11.15 1.54 -14.51
C GLY A 208 11.32 0.06 -14.87
N GLY A 209 12.31 -0.24 -15.69
CA GLY A 209 12.70 -1.62 -16.00
C GLY A 209 11.89 -2.30 -17.12
N MET A 210 10.93 -1.65 -17.74
CA MET A 210 10.11 -2.24 -18.81
C MET A 210 10.96 -2.93 -19.88
N ARG A 211 11.99 -2.26 -20.37
CA ARG A 211 12.88 -2.79 -21.42
C ARG A 211 13.62 -4.04 -20.94
N GLN A 212 14.15 -4.02 -19.73
CA GLN A 212 14.88 -5.14 -19.14
C GLN A 212 13.96 -6.34 -18.87
N TYR A 213 12.73 -6.08 -18.40
CA TYR A 213 11.73 -7.14 -18.19
C TYR A 213 11.37 -7.82 -19.51
N LEU A 214 11.05 -7.02 -20.53
CA LEU A 214 10.70 -7.52 -21.87
C LEU A 214 11.87 -8.25 -22.54
N ALA A 215 13.11 -7.75 -22.41
CA ALA A 215 14.31 -8.43 -22.90
C ALA A 215 14.56 -9.78 -22.21
N ARG A 216 14.08 -9.94 -20.96
CA ARG A 216 14.12 -11.19 -20.21
C ARG A 216 12.98 -12.16 -20.59
N GLY A 217 12.08 -11.74 -21.44
CA GLY A 217 10.88 -12.51 -21.81
C GLY A 217 9.74 -12.35 -20.80
N TRP A 218 9.80 -11.40 -19.87
CA TRP A 218 8.72 -11.08 -18.94
C TRP A 218 7.80 -10.02 -19.55
N GLY A 219 6.57 -9.93 -19.06
CA GLY A 219 5.67 -8.84 -19.33
C GLY A 219 5.90 -7.66 -18.39
N TYR A 220 5.30 -6.53 -18.76
CA TYR A 220 5.25 -5.31 -17.95
C TYR A 220 3.81 -4.82 -17.88
N ALA A 221 3.33 -4.46 -16.71
CA ALA A 221 1.99 -3.95 -16.50
C ALA A 221 2.05 -2.59 -15.79
N PHE A 222 1.67 -1.51 -16.46
CA PHE A 222 1.54 -0.20 -15.83
C PHE A 222 0.13 -0.02 -15.29
N LEU A 223 0.00 0.12 -13.97
CA LEU A 223 -1.24 0.42 -13.27
C LEU A 223 -1.24 1.88 -12.85
N SER A 224 -2.20 2.68 -13.36
CA SER A 224 -2.29 4.10 -13.05
C SER A 224 -2.88 4.35 -11.65
N PRO A 225 -2.13 4.78 -10.63
CA PRO A 225 -2.65 5.00 -9.29
C PRO A 225 -3.76 6.07 -9.24
N ASN A 226 -3.59 7.15 -10.01
CA ASN A 226 -4.56 8.25 -10.06
C ASN A 226 -5.91 7.86 -10.68
N SER A 227 -5.99 6.76 -11.42
CA SER A 227 -7.24 6.21 -11.92
C SER A 227 -8.04 5.46 -10.85
N ILE A 228 -7.41 5.12 -9.74
CA ILE A 228 -7.99 4.45 -8.57
C ILE A 228 -8.38 5.50 -7.54
N GLN A 229 -7.39 6.30 -7.12
CA GLN A 229 -7.52 7.36 -6.13
C GLN A 229 -6.56 8.51 -6.46
N ALA A 230 -7.05 9.73 -6.48
CA ALA A 230 -6.22 10.90 -6.73
C ALA A 230 -5.14 11.08 -5.64
N ASP A 231 -3.96 11.55 -6.04
CA ASP A 231 -2.81 11.81 -5.17
C ASP A 231 -2.90 13.21 -4.54
N ASN A 232 -4.00 13.47 -3.85
CA ASN A 232 -4.22 14.70 -3.07
C ASN A 232 -5.41 14.55 -2.12
N GLY A 233 -5.43 15.37 -1.05
CA GLY A 233 -6.51 15.36 -0.05
C GLY A 233 -7.88 15.80 -0.59
N ALA A 234 -7.92 16.67 -1.59
CA ALA A 234 -9.18 17.10 -2.22
C ALA A 234 -9.89 15.95 -2.97
N GLY A 235 -9.15 14.91 -3.33
CA GLY A 235 -9.69 13.73 -4.00
C GLY A 235 -10.31 12.69 -3.06
N LEU A 236 -10.26 12.86 -1.75
CA LEU A 236 -10.71 11.81 -0.80
C LEU A 236 -12.22 11.60 -0.77
N THR A 237 -13.00 12.58 -1.20
CA THR A 237 -14.46 12.44 -1.43
C THR A 237 -14.79 11.95 -2.84
N ARG A 238 -13.79 11.56 -3.62
CA ARG A 238 -13.85 11.04 -4.99
C ARG A 238 -13.00 9.77 -5.10
N GLY A 239 -12.85 9.23 -6.33
CA GLY A 239 -12.11 7.99 -6.52
C GLY A 239 -12.74 6.84 -5.75
N ILE A 240 -11.97 5.78 -5.49
CA ILE A 240 -12.50 4.58 -4.82
C ILE A 240 -12.85 4.85 -3.35
N ILE A 241 -12.08 5.70 -2.66
CA ILE A 241 -12.37 6.07 -1.27
C ILE A 241 -13.71 6.80 -1.19
N GLY A 242 -13.89 7.83 -2.03
CA GLY A 242 -15.14 8.58 -2.06
C GLY A 242 -16.32 7.74 -2.55
N LEU A 243 -16.12 6.82 -3.49
CA LEU A 243 -17.18 5.90 -3.93
C LEU A 243 -17.68 5.02 -2.77
N CYS A 244 -16.78 4.41 -1.99
CA CYS A 244 -17.12 3.62 -0.81
C CYS A 244 -17.84 4.45 0.26
N ASN A 245 -17.43 5.72 0.46
CA ASN A 245 -17.99 6.63 1.44
C ASN A 245 -19.16 7.48 0.88
N LYS A 246 -19.66 7.16 -0.33
CA LYS A 246 -20.77 7.87 -0.99
C LYS A 246 -20.52 9.37 -1.10
N GLY A 247 -19.26 9.76 -1.37
CA GLY A 247 -18.84 11.13 -1.51
C GLY A 247 -18.71 11.91 -0.20
N GLN A 248 -18.78 11.26 0.94
CA GLN A 248 -18.61 11.86 2.26
C GLN A 248 -17.16 11.74 2.75
N PRO A 249 -16.73 12.59 3.72
CA PRO A 249 -15.41 12.51 4.34
C PRO A 249 -15.14 11.15 4.98
N ARG A 250 -13.86 10.76 5.03
CA ARG A 250 -13.40 9.54 5.68
C ARG A 250 -13.62 9.59 7.19
N LYS A 251 -13.77 8.41 7.80
CA LYS A 251 -13.58 8.19 9.24
C LYS A 251 -12.10 8.03 9.56
N PRO A 252 -11.67 8.17 10.82
CA PRO A 252 -10.26 8.05 11.21
C PRO A 252 -9.56 6.75 10.78
N GLU A 253 -10.24 5.61 10.84
CA GLU A 253 -9.68 4.31 10.45
C GLU A 253 -9.95 3.94 8.97
N ASP A 254 -10.59 4.79 8.19
CA ASP A 254 -10.77 4.55 6.77
C ASP A 254 -9.44 4.65 6.03
N TRP A 255 -9.32 3.89 4.98
CA TRP A 255 -8.11 3.76 4.18
C TRP A 255 -7.60 5.08 3.57
N GLY A 256 -6.28 5.21 3.51
CA GLY A 256 -5.59 6.24 2.76
C GLY A 256 -5.32 5.84 1.31
N ALA A 257 -4.79 6.77 0.54
CA ALA A 257 -4.51 6.55 -0.89
C ALA A 257 -3.50 5.41 -1.13
N LEU A 258 -2.48 5.23 -0.26
CA LEU A 258 -1.54 4.11 -0.39
C LEU A 258 -2.25 2.76 -0.32
N ARG A 259 -3.19 2.61 0.62
CA ARG A 259 -3.97 1.39 0.77
C ARG A 259 -4.96 1.20 -0.38
N ALA A 260 -5.53 2.29 -0.89
CA ALA A 260 -6.42 2.28 -2.05
C ALA A 260 -5.68 1.87 -3.34
N TRP A 261 -4.46 2.36 -3.55
CA TRP A 261 -3.62 1.95 -4.68
C TRP A 261 -3.22 0.47 -4.58
N ALA A 262 -2.87 0.00 -3.36
CA ALA A 262 -2.59 -1.42 -3.12
C ALA A 262 -3.82 -2.31 -3.41
N TRP A 263 -5.02 -1.86 -3.03
CA TRP A 263 -6.27 -2.53 -3.39
C TRP A 263 -6.46 -2.58 -4.91
N GLY A 264 -6.22 -1.48 -5.62
CA GLY A 264 -6.32 -1.44 -7.07
C GLY A 264 -5.36 -2.43 -7.75
N ALA A 265 -4.14 -2.60 -7.21
CA ALA A 265 -3.19 -3.60 -7.69
C ALA A 265 -3.70 -5.04 -7.47
N SER A 266 -4.35 -5.30 -6.34
CA SER A 266 -5.04 -6.57 -6.08
C SER A 266 -6.15 -6.83 -7.11
N ARG A 267 -6.93 -5.80 -7.49
CA ARG A 267 -7.96 -5.91 -8.56
C ARG A 267 -7.34 -6.14 -9.93
N ALA A 268 -6.17 -5.53 -10.22
CA ALA A 268 -5.44 -5.81 -11.46
C ALA A 268 -4.92 -7.26 -11.52
N LEU A 269 -4.50 -7.84 -10.38
CA LEU A 269 -4.17 -9.26 -10.28
C LEU A 269 -5.35 -10.15 -10.66
N ASP A 270 -6.58 -9.82 -10.21
CA ASP A 270 -7.78 -10.58 -10.57
C ASP A 270 -7.96 -10.68 -12.10
N TYR A 271 -7.65 -9.60 -12.83
CA TYR A 271 -7.63 -9.65 -14.30
C TYR A 271 -6.49 -10.52 -14.82
N LEU A 272 -5.26 -10.32 -14.31
CA LEU A 272 -4.09 -11.06 -14.79
C LEU A 272 -4.24 -12.57 -14.60
N GLU A 273 -4.99 -13.02 -13.59
CA GLU A 273 -5.34 -14.44 -13.38
C GLU A 273 -6.23 -15.01 -14.50
N THR A 274 -6.97 -14.16 -15.21
CA THR A 274 -7.82 -14.57 -16.34
C THR A 274 -7.09 -14.54 -17.69
N ASP A 275 -5.95 -13.85 -17.78
CA ASP A 275 -5.22 -13.68 -19.03
C ASP A 275 -4.27 -14.85 -19.29
N LYS A 276 -4.60 -15.70 -20.26
CA LYS A 276 -3.84 -16.91 -20.62
C LYS A 276 -2.39 -16.65 -21.04
N ALA A 277 -2.02 -15.42 -21.40
CA ALA A 277 -0.65 -15.06 -21.74
C ALA A 277 0.20 -14.67 -20.50
N VAL A 278 -0.41 -14.60 -19.33
CA VAL A 278 0.24 -14.24 -18.06
C VAL A 278 0.34 -15.47 -17.15
N ASP A 279 1.52 -15.68 -16.59
CA ASP A 279 1.65 -16.57 -15.44
C ASP A 279 1.35 -15.78 -14.16
N ALA A 280 0.11 -15.84 -13.73
CA ALA A 280 -0.40 -15.09 -12.59
C ALA A 280 0.25 -15.48 -11.24
N LYS A 281 0.89 -16.62 -11.14
CA LYS A 281 1.68 -17.03 -9.96
C LYS A 281 3.04 -16.34 -9.91
N ARG A 282 3.45 -15.67 -10.98
CA ARG A 282 4.74 -15.00 -11.14
C ARG A 282 4.57 -13.52 -11.51
N VAL A 283 3.67 -12.84 -10.80
CA VAL A 283 3.48 -11.39 -10.94
C VAL A 283 4.21 -10.69 -9.79
N GLY A 284 5.12 -9.78 -10.15
CA GLY A 284 5.78 -8.89 -9.21
C GLY A 284 5.16 -7.52 -9.18
N ILE A 285 5.53 -6.71 -8.16
CA ILE A 285 5.09 -5.32 -7.99
C ILE A 285 6.29 -4.39 -7.83
N SER A 286 6.24 -3.21 -8.43
CA SER A 286 7.28 -2.18 -8.34
C SER A 286 6.73 -0.78 -8.22
N GLY A 287 7.57 0.13 -7.72
CA GLY A 287 7.28 1.56 -7.65
C GLY A 287 8.45 2.33 -7.08
N LEU A 288 8.48 3.65 -7.33
CA LEU A 288 9.48 4.57 -6.81
C LEU A 288 8.82 5.62 -5.92
N SER A 289 9.50 6.05 -4.83
CA SER A 289 9.05 7.15 -3.98
C SER A 289 7.68 6.81 -3.34
N ARG A 290 6.67 7.67 -3.43
CA ARG A 290 5.29 7.39 -2.97
C ARG A 290 4.70 6.11 -3.59
N PHE A 291 5.07 5.80 -4.82
CA PHE A 291 4.67 4.54 -5.46
C PHE A 291 5.49 3.35 -4.96
N GLY A 292 6.70 3.59 -4.46
CA GLY A 292 7.48 2.60 -3.68
C GLY A 292 6.82 2.31 -2.33
N LYS A 293 6.27 3.33 -1.64
CA LYS A 293 5.43 3.13 -0.45
C LYS A 293 4.23 2.23 -0.79
N ALA A 294 3.49 2.56 -1.88
CA ALA A 294 2.33 1.78 -2.32
C ALA A 294 2.70 0.35 -2.72
N ALA A 295 3.85 0.14 -3.38
CA ALA A 295 4.34 -1.19 -3.75
C ALA A 295 4.66 -2.05 -2.53
N LEU A 296 5.27 -1.46 -1.48
CA LEU A 296 5.53 -2.17 -0.23
C LEU A 296 4.23 -2.51 0.50
N VAL A 297 3.26 -1.59 0.56
CA VAL A 297 1.92 -1.86 1.12
C VAL A 297 1.22 -2.96 0.31
N ALA A 298 1.26 -2.90 -1.03
CA ALA A 298 0.67 -3.95 -1.87
C ALA A 298 1.33 -5.31 -1.59
N MET A 299 2.66 -5.35 -1.50
CA MET A 299 3.41 -6.57 -1.18
C MET A 299 3.03 -7.14 0.19
N ALA A 300 2.86 -6.29 1.20
CA ALA A 300 2.51 -6.70 2.56
C ALA A 300 1.09 -7.28 2.68
N TYR A 301 0.13 -6.69 1.96
CA TYR A 301 -1.29 -7.03 2.10
C TYR A 301 -1.82 -8.02 1.07
N GLU A 302 -1.22 -8.09 -0.12
CA GLU A 302 -1.66 -8.99 -1.20
C GLU A 302 -0.68 -10.15 -1.38
N PRO A 303 -1.00 -11.35 -0.87
CA PRO A 303 -0.08 -12.49 -0.88
C PRO A 303 0.22 -13.07 -2.27
N ARG A 304 -0.57 -12.74 -3.29
CA ARG A 304 -0.37 -13.25 -4.67
C ARG A 304 0.80 -12.60 -5.39
N PHE A 305 1.30 -11.44 -4.95
CA PHE A 305 2.53 -10.90 -5.51
C PHE A 305 3.73 -11.79 -5.17
N ALA A 306 4.43 -12.25 -6.21
CA ALA A 306 5.54 -13.19 -6.08
C ALA A 306 6.86 -12.50 -5.67
N VAL A 307 7.06 -11.23 -6.04
CA VAL A 307 8.29 -10.47 -5.79
C VAL A 307 7.99 -8.98 -5.73
N GLY A 308 8.74 -8.23 -4.92
CA GLY A 308 8.63 -6.76 -4.84
C GLY A 308 9.94 -6.05 -5.16
N LEU A 309 9.86 -4.94 -5.93
CA LEU A 309 10.93 -3.94 -6.09
C LEU A 309 10.47 -2.63 -5.44
N ILE A 310 11.06 -2.30 -4.29
CA ILE A 310 10.66 -1.16 -3.46
C ILE A 310 11.69 -0.06 -3.62
N GLY A 311 11.39 0.93 -4.45
CA GLY A 311 12.30 2.01 -4.81
C GLY A 311 12.17 3.22 -3.91
N SER A 312 13.23 3.61 -3.19
CA SER A 312 13.39 4.89 -2.44
C SER A 312 12.10 5.35 -1.77
N SER A 313 11.48 4.45 -0.99
CA SER A 313 10.11 4.65 -0.50
C SER A 313 9.99 5.62 0.68
N GLY A 314 11.07 5.87 1.44
CA GLY A 314 11.08 6.86 2.52
C GLY A 314 10.06 6.62 3.63
N GLU A 315 9.63 7.71 4.27
CA GLU A 315 8.65 7.73 5.35
C GLU A 315 7.28 7.21 4.90
N GLY A 316 6.63 6.39 5.71
CA GLY A 316 5.40 5.68 5.30
C GLY A 316 5.65 4.56 4.28
N GLY A 317 6.91 4.19 4.07
CA GLY A 317 7.36 3.03 3.29
C GLY A 317 8.37 2.21 4.09
N ALA A 318 9.59 2.04 3.57
CA ALA A 318 10.63 1.24 4.23
C ALA A 318 11.42 1.97 5.32
N LYS A 319 11.31 3.30 5.44
CA LYS A 319 12.01 4.09 6.47
C LYS A 319 11.35 3.93 7.84
N LEU A 320 12.16 3.74 8.89
CA LEU A 320 11.68 3.73 10.26
C LEU A 320 11.01 5.05 10.64
N HIS A 321 9.76 5.00 11.11
CA HIS A 321 9.00 6.14 11.62
C HIS A 321 9.69 6.83 12.80
N ARG A 322 10.37 6.04 13.64
CA ARG A 322 11.06 6.50 14.86
C ARG A 322 12.38 7.21 14.57
N ARG A 323 12.78 7.28 13.31
CA ARG A 323 14.06 7.89 12.95
C ARG A 323 13.87 9.33 12.46
N ASN A 324 14.52 10.26 13.16
CA ASN A 324 14.56 11.68 12.81
C ASN A 324 15.63 11.95 11.75
N TRP A 325 15.30 11.72 10.47
CA TRP A 325 16.15 12.00 9.33
C TRP A 325 15.28 12.23 8.08
N GLY A 326 15.56 13.28 7.33
CA GLY A 326 14.84 13.54 6.09
C GLY A 326 13.34 13.74 6.29
N GLU A 327 12.53 13.07 5.47
CA GLU A 327 11.09 12.98 5.57
C GLU A 327 10.70 12.28 6.88
N GLN A 328 9.70 12.81 7.58
CA GLN A 328 9.27 12.32 8.89
C GLN A 328 7.75 12.16 8.95
N VAL A 329 7.24 11.56 10.03
CA VAL A 329 5.82 11.42 10.31
C VAL A 329 5.08 12.75 10.14
N GLU A 330 5.68 13.85 10.56
CA GLU A 330 5.13 15.20 10.48
C GLU A 330 4.87 15.67 9.03
N ASN A 331 5.65 15.19 8.04
CA ASN A 331 5.36 15.44 6.62
C ASN A 331 4.05 14.75 6.22
N LEU A 332 3.89 13.48 6.61
CA LEU A 332 2.72 12.67 6.26
C LEU A 332 1.47 13.02 7.06
N THR A 333 1.58 13.84 8.12
CA THR A 333 0.45 14.35 8.89
C THR A 333 0.10 15.80 8.51
N GLY A 334 0.90 16.46 7.68
CA GLY A 334 0.61 17.76 7.11
C GLY A 334 -0.49 17.70 6.03
N SER A 335 -1.22 18.78 5.82
CA SER A 335 -2.35 18.87 4.86
C SER A 335 -1.97 18.58 3.40
N GLY A 336 -0.67 18.53 3.06
CA GLY A 336 -0.18 18.19 1.72
C GLY A 336 -0.17 16.68 1.43
N GLU A 337 0.14 15.86 2.43
CA GLU A 337 0.44 14.43 2.23
C GLU A 337 -0.39 13.47 3.11
N TYR A 338 -1.14 13.97 4.10
CA TYR A 338 -1.96 13.15 5.01
C TYR A 338 -2.93 12.19 4.30
N HIS A 339 -3.28 12.49 3.06
CA HIS A 339 -4.20 11.68 2.28
C HIS A 339 -3.65 10.28 1.95
N TRP A 340 -2.34 10.09 2.04
CA TRP A 340 -1.73 8.76 1.83
C TRP A 340 -2.07 7.79 2.96
N MET A 341 -2.26 8.30 4.17
CA MET A 341 -2.41 7.54 5.40
C MET A 341 -3.87 7.48 5.87
N ALA A 342 -4.18 6.61 6.84
CA ALA A 342 -5.42 6.69 7.60
C ALA A 342 -5.53 8.03 8.35
N GLY A 343 -6.75 8.48 8.64
CA GLY A 343 -6.94 9.66 9.48
C GLY A 343 -6.33 9.53 10.86
N SER A 344 -6.40 8.33 11.46
CA SER A 344 -5.78 8.00 12.77
C SER A 344 -4.28 8.32 12.84
N PHE A 345 -3.57 8.28 11.71
CA PHE A 345 -2.13 8.58 11.66
C PHE A 345 -1.81 10.02 12.07
N LEU A 346 -2.75 10.97 11.90
CA LEU A 346 -2.59 12.37 12.33
C LEU A 346 -2.24 12.52 13.82
N LYS A 347 -2.63 11.57 14.66
CA LYS A 347 -2.29 11.54 16.08
C LYS A 347 -0.78 11.65 16.32
N TYR A 348 0.02 10.99 15.48
CA TYR A 348 1.47 10.82 15.66
C TYR A 348 2.31 11.99 15.18
N GLY A 349 1.74 12.88 14.38
CA GLY A 349 2.28 14.21 14.09
C GLY A 349 1.67 15.31 14.95
N GLY A 350 0.70 14.96 15.81
CA GLY A 350 -0.03 15.86 16.71
C GLY A 350 0.30 15.61 18.18
N PRO A 351 -0.67 15.13 18.99
CA PRO A 351 -0.51 14.95 20.43
C PRO A 351 0.41 13.79 20.81
N LEU A 352 0.60 12.82 19.92
CA LEU A 352 1.49 11.68 20.10
C LEU A 352 2.80 11.89 19.33
N ALA A 353 3.81 11.08 19.64
CA ALA A 353 5.10 11.07 18.94
C ALA A 353 5.25 9.80 18.09
N PRO A 354 6.19 9.74 17.12
CA PRO A 354 6.46 8.54 16.35
C PRO A 354 6.76 7.29 17.19
N CYS A 355 7.31 7.44 18.40
CA CYS A 355 7.56 6.32 19.31
C CYS A 355 6.29 5.72 19.92
N ASP A 356 5.16 6.42 19.88
CA ASP A 356 3.86 5.91 20.35
C ASP A 356 3.15 5.02 19.33
N LEU A 357 3.64 4.97 18.08
CA LEU A 357 3.12 4.04 17.06
C LEU A 357 3.32 2.59 17.56
N PRO A 358 2.27 1.74 17.50
CA PRO A 358 2.38 0.34 17.92
C PRO A 358 3.17 -0.52 16.94
N VAL A 359 3.45 -0.01 15.74
CA VAL A 359 4.21 -0.65 14.66
C VAL A 359 5.24 0.28 14.06
N ASP A 360 6.16 -0.27 13.25
CA ASP A 360 7.11 0.52 12.47
C ASP A 360 7.43 -0.17 11.13
N ALA A 361 8.15 0.48 10.24
CA ALA A 361 8.45 0.03 8.88
C ALA A 361 9.07 -1.37 8.79
N HIS A 362 9.86 -1.80 9.78
CA HIS A 362 10.42 -3.15 9.82
C HIS A 362 9.34 -4.24 9.88
N GLU A 363 8.22 -3.97 10.55
CA GLU A 363 7.08 -4.89 10.59
C GLU A 363 6.32 -4.91 9.26
N LEU A 364 6.23 -3.77 8.55
CA LEU A 364 5.67 -3.73 7.19
C LEU A 364 6.50 -4.58 6.22
N ILE A 365 7.84 -4.47 6.29
CA ILE A 365 8.76 -5.31 5.50
C ILE A 365 8.59 -6.79 5.90
N ALA A 366 8.46 -7.08 7.19
CA ALA A 366 8.25 -8.43 7.71
C ALA A 366 6.94 -9.07 7.21
N LEU A 367 5.86 -8.29 6.99
CA LEU A 367 4.62 -8.77 6.38
C LEU A 367 4.82 -9.29 4.94
N CYS A 368 5.87 -8.89 4.26
CA CYS A 368 6.21 -9.40 2.93
C CYS A 368 6.79 -10.82 2.99
N ALA A 369 7.44 -11.21 4.09
CA ALA A 369 8.03 -12.54 4.25
C ALA A 369 6.98 -13.67 4.10
N PRO A 370 7.33 -14.80 3.51
CA PRO A 370 8.65 -15.26 3.03
C PRO A 370 8.97 -14.83 1.57
N ARG A 371 8.16 -13.94 0.97
CA ARG A 371 8.26 -13.58 -0.44
C ARG A 371 9.44 -12.65 -0.70
N PRO A 372 10.14 -12.85 -1.84
CA PRO A 372 11.29 -12.04 -2.23
C PRO A 372 10.97 -10.55 -2.30
N THR A 373 11.72 -9.73 -1.55
CA THR A 373 11.53 -8.28 -1.47
C THR A 373 12.88 -7.58 -1.64
N PHE A 374 13.02 -6.80 -2.71
CA PHE A 374 14.23 -6.04 -3.03
C PHE A 374 14.01 -4.57 -2.67
N ILE A 375 14.77 -4.07 -1.71
CA ILE A 375 14.75 -2.66 -1.30
C ILE A 375 15.86 -1.93 -2.04
N SER A 376 15.45 -0.97 -2.88
CA SER A 376 16.30 -0.24 -3.83
C SER A 376 16.38 1.23 -3.44
N TYR A 377 17.60 1.77 -3.32
CA TYR A 377 17.83 3.17 -3.04
C TYR A 377 18.88 3.76 -3.97
N GLY A 378 18.89 5.09 -4.10
CA GLY A 378 19.97 5.85 -4.67
C GLY A 378 20.63 6.71 -3.60
N ALA A 379 21.95 6.76 -3.60
CA ALA A 379 22.69 7.67 -2.74
C ALA A 379 22.49 9.12 -3.20
N PRO A 380 22.28 10.08 -2.28
CA PRO A 380 22.22 11.48 -2.64
C PRO A 380 23.62 11.97 -3.09
N SER A 381 23.65 12.89 -4.04
CA SER A 381 24.91 13.49 -4.54
C SER A 381 25.48 14.58 -3.64
N GLY A 382 24.80 14.93 -2.55
CA GLY A 382 25.21 15.95 -1.58
C GLY A 382 24.04 16.48 -0.75
N PRO A 383 24.30 17.41 0.18
CA PRO A 383 23.24 18.06 0.95
C PRO A 383 22.25 18.78 0.04
N GLY A 384 20.95 18.58 0.28
CA GLY A 384 19.87 19.14 -0.53
C GLY A 384 19.70 18.53 -1.92
N ALA A 385 20.49 17.49 -2.27
CA ALA A 385 20.32 16.76 -3.51
C ALA A 385 19.07 15.90 -3.48
N GLU A 386 18.53 15.60 -4.66
CA GLU A 386 17.38 14.72 -4.81
C GLU A 386 17.65 13.36 -4.16
N GLY A 387 16.74 12.93 -3.31
CA GLY A 387 16.84 11.68 -2.57
C GLY A 387 17.46 11.78 -1.17
N THR A 388 17.93 12.96 -0.74
CA THR A 388 18.47 13.16 0.62
C THR A 388 17.41 12.90 1.69
N TRP A 389 16.13 13.16 1.40
CA TRP A 389 15.02 13.06 2.37
C TRP A 389 14.49 11.66 2.61
N VAL A 390 14.84 10.65 1.80
CA VAL A 390 14.23 9.31 1.91
C VAL A 390 14.89 8.38 2.94
N ASP A 391 15.92 8.85 3.64
CA ASP A 391 16.64 8.12 4.71
C ASP A 391 17.02 6.68 4.34
N GLN A 392 18.02 6.55 3.50
CA GLN A 392 18.54 5.25 3.07
C GLN A 392 18.99 4.39 4.25
N LYS A 393 19.64 4.99 5.26
CA LYS A 393 20.13 4.28 6.44
C LYS A 393 18.98 3.78 7.32
N GLY A 394 17.97 4.61 7.56
CA GLY A 394 16.78 4.21 8.32
C GLY A 394 16.01 3.09 7.64
N SER A 395 15.97 3.10 6.30
CA SER A 395 15.36 2.03 5.52
C SER A 395 16.17 0.74 5.54
N PHE A 396 17.50 0.83 5.53
CA PHE A 396 18.39 -0.32 5.74
C PHE A 396 18.22 -0.92 7.14
N MET A 397 18.18 -0.07 8.17
CA MET A 397 17.93 -0.51 9.56
C MET A 397 16.59 -1.24 9.69
N ALA A 398 15.54 -0.75 9.05
CA ALA A 398 14.24 -1.43 9.01
C ALA A 398 14.32 -2.79 8.32
N ALA A 399 15.04 -2.88 7.21
CA ALA A 399 15.25 -4.15 6.51
C ALA A 399 16.02 -5.17 7.37
N VAL A 400 17.06 -4.73 8.08
CA VAL A 400 17.78 -5.58 9.06
C VAL A 400 16.83 -6.06 10.17
N ALA A 401 16.04 -5.14 10.74
CA ALA A 401 15.10 -5.45 11.82
C ALA A 401 13.96 -6.38 11.37
N ALA A 402 13.61 -6.41 10.08
CA ALA A 402 12.66 -7.36 9.49
C ALA A 402 13.23 -8.78 9.31
N GLY A 403 14.55 -8.93 9.29
CA GLY A 403 15.26 -10.18 9.04
C GLY A 403 14.78 -11.38 9.88
N PRO A 404 14.53 -11.22 11.20
CA PRO A 404 14.05 -12.32 12.03
C PRO A 404 12.76 -13.00 11.52
N ALA A 405 11.83 -12.26 10.88
CA ALA A 405 10.62 -12.87 10.28
C ALA A 405 10.96 -13.74 9.06
N TYR A 406 11.89 -13.30 8.21
CA TYR A 406 12.37 -14.11 7.09
C TYR A 406 13.00 -15.40 7.60
N ARG A 407 13.91 -15.32 8.58
CA ARG A 407 14.55 -16.51 9.18
C ARG A 407 13.56 -17.46 9.84
N LEU A 408 12.58 -16.92 10.59
CA LEU A 408 11.49 -17.72 11.18
C LEU A 408 10.73 -18.53 10.13
N LEU A 409 10.53 -17.94 8.95
CA LEU A 409 9.82 -18.56 7.83
C LEU A 409 10.76 -19.36 6.88
N GLY A 410 11.98 -19.70 7.35
CA GLY A 410 12.93 -20.52 6.61
C GLY A 410 13.57 -19.84 5.40
N LYS A 411 13.63 -18.49 5.41
CA LYS A 411 14.20 -17.69 4.32
C LYS A 411 15.44 -16.94 4.79
N LYS A 412 16.29 -16.57 3.82
CA LYS A 412 17.48 -15.77 4.09
C LYS A 412 17.09 -14.29 4.13
N ASP A 413 17.59 -13.58 5.12
CA ASP A 413 17.55 -12.13 5.21
C ASP A 413 18.77 -11.47 4.54
N LEU A 414 19.12 -10.24 4.93
CA LEU A 414 20.26 -9.52 4.38
C LEU A 414 21.63 -10.12 4.76
N GLY A 415 21.69 -11.00 5.75
CA GLY A 415 22.93 -11.67 6.22
C GLY A 415 23.92 -10.73 6.92
N THR A 416 23.59 -9.47 7.13
CA THR A 416 24.45 -8.46 7.78
C THR A 416 23.62 -7.37 8.44
N THR A 417 24.20 -6.74 9.46
CA THR A 417 23.67 -5.51 10.10
C THR A 417 24.42 -4.26 9.65
N VAL A 418 25.47 -4.42 8.84
CA VAL A 418 26.29 -3.32 8.35
C VAL A 418 25.82 -2.90 6.97
N MET A 419 25.42 -1.63 6.82
CA MET A 419 25.00 -1.08 5.54
C MET A 419 26.18 -1.07 4.55
N PRO A 420 26.03 -1.73 3.39
CA PRO A 420 27.09 -1.76 2.40
C PRO A 420 27.27 -0.39 1.74
N PRO A 421 28.48 -0.10 1.21
CA PRO A 421 28.70 1.11 0.44
C PRO A 421 27.84 1.11 -0.84
N PRO A 422 27.59 2.29 -1.45
CA PRO A 422 26.92 2.37 -2.75
C PRO A 422 27.55 1.44 -3.78
N GLU A 423 26.75 0.91 -4.68
CA GLU A 423 27.06 -0.07 -5.73
C GLU A 423 27.27 -1.51 -5.24
N SER A 424 27.37 -1.75 -3.93
CA SER A 424 27.37 -3.09 -3.38
C SER A 424 25.93 -3.61 -3.17
N ALA A 425 25.71 -4.90 -3.52
CA ALA A 425 24.40 -5.52 -3.43
C ALA A 425 24.39 -6.65 -2.39
N LEU A 426 23.35 -6.72 -1.57
CA LEU A 426 23.02 -7.85 -0.70
C LEU A 426 21.86 -8.58 -1.35
N VAL A 427 22.17 -9.63 -2.11
CA VAL A 427 21.21 -10.33 -2.99
C VAL A 427 21.19 -11.84 -2.81
N ASP A 428 21.81 -12.37 -1.74
CA ASP A 428 21.87 -13.81 -1.50
C ASP A 428 20.57 -14.35 -0.90
N GLY A 429 19.79 -13.50 -0.23
CA GLY A 429 18.54 -13.85 0.43
C GLY A 429 17.29 -13.49 -0.36
N GLU A 430 16.14 -13.82 0.23
CA GLU A 430 14.82 -13.37 -0.20
C GLU A 430 14.57 -11.90 0.18
N LEU A 431 15.16 -11.42 1.26
CA LEU A 431 15.28 -9.98 1.53
C LEU A 431 16.57 -9.49 0.92
N ALA A 432 16.48 -8.50 0.04
CA ALA A 432 17.61 -7.97 -0.72
C ALA A 432 17.70 -6.45 -0.60
N TRP A 433 18.92 -5.93 -0.75
CA TRP A 433 19.22 -4.51 -0.67
C TRP A 433 20.28 -4.10 -1.71
N ARG A 434 20.07 -2.96 -2.36
CA ARG A 434 21.12 -2.26 -3.11
C ARG A 434 20.90 -0.77 -3.10
N MET A 435 21.98 -0.01 -2.86
CA MET A 435 22.04 1.43 -3.06
C MET A 435 23.01 1.76 -4.20
N HIS A 436 22.57 2.54 -5.18
CA HIS A 436 23.38 3.01 -6.29
C HIS A 436 23.76 4.49 -6.13
N LYS A 437 24.63 5.04 -6.98
CA LYS A 437 25.09 6.45 -6.92
C LYS A 437 24.22 7.43 -7.72
N GLY A 438 23.16 6.98 -8.37
CA GLY A 438 22.38 7.76 -9.34
C GLY A 438 21.24 8.61 -8.77
N GLY A 439 21.19 8.90 -7.47
CA GLY A 439 20.12 9.74 -6.87
C GLY A 439 18.74 9.05 -6.80
N HIS A 440 17.67 9.85 -6.80
CA HIS A 440 16.30 9.36 -6.55
C HIS A 440 15.66 8.65 -7.77
N THR A 441 16.14 7.46 -8.10
CA THR A 441 15.66 6.62 -9.21
C THR A 441 15.87 5.14 -8.87
N THR A 442 15.23 4.23 -9.60
CA THR A 442 15.51 2.78 -9.54
C THR A 442 16.41 2.31 -10.68
N GLY A 443 16.57 3.12 -11.73
CA GLY A 443 17.20 2.74 -13.00
C GLY A 443 18.49 1.92 -12.85
N PRO A 444 19.54 2.42 -12.13
CA PRO A 444 20.80 1.69 -12.00
C PRO A 444 20.72 0.37 -11.21
N ASN A 445 19.63 0.11 -10.51
CA ASN A 445 19.41 -1.15 -9.78
C ASN A 445 18.62 -2.20 -10.57
N ILE A 446 18.02 -1.84 -11.71
CA ILE A 446 17.12 -2.71 -12.45
C ILE A 446 17.80 -3.99 -12.91
N ASP A 447 18.98 -3.93 -13.49
CA ASP A 447 19.68 -5.13 -13.99
C ASP A 447 20.04 -6.08 -12.84
N THR A 448 20.46 -5.53 -11.68
CA THR A 448 20.70 -6.32 -10.47
C THR A 448 19.40 -6.95 -9.95
N PHE A 449 18.32 -6.17 -9.94
CA PHE A 449 16.99 -6.68 -9.55
C PHE A 449 16.52 -7.79 -10.47
N VAL A 450 16.62 -7.61 -11.80
CA VAL A 450 16.19 -8.63 -12.79
C VAL A 450 16.99 -9.93 -12.64
N ALA A 451 18.31 -9.84 -12.45
CA ALA A 451 19.15 -11.00 -12.23
C ALA A 451 18.77 -11.74 -10.94
N TRP A 452 18.51 -11.00 -9.86
CA TRP A 452 18.08 -11.56 -8.57
C TRP A 452 16.66 -12.14 -8.64
N ALA A 453 15.69 -11.42 -9.19
CA ALA A 453 14.28 -11.82 -9.28
C ALA A 453 14.07 -13.01 -10.20
N ALA A 454 14.95 -13.21 -11.18
CA ALA A 454 14.90 -14.38 -12.06
C ALA A 454 14.94 -15.72 -11.32
N ARG A 455 15.55 -15.78 -10.15
CA ARG A 455 15.55 -16.99 -9.30
C ARG A 455 14.15 -17.41 -8.85
N TYR A 456 13.24 -16.46 -8.75
CA TYR A 456 11.88 -16.64 -8.24
C TYR A 456 10.81 -16.57 -9.33
N LEU A 457 11.13 -15.91 -10.46
CA LEU A 457 10.23 -15.75 -11.58
C LEU A 457 10.56 -16.68 -12.76
N ALA A 458 11.70 -17.42 -12.73
CA ALA A 458 11.98 -18.45 -13.72
C ALA A 458 11.01 -19.63 -13.53
N GLY A 459 10.42 -20.10 -14.65
CA GLY A 459 9.65 -21.35 -14.64
C GLY A 459 10.56 -22.58 -14.49
N PRO A 460 10.01 -23.77 -14.27
CA PRO A 460 10.78 -24.99 -14.11
C PRO A 460 11.66 -25.38 -15.30
N SER A 461 11.62 -24.61 -16.40
CA SER A 461 12.30 -24.93 -17.68
C SER A 461 13.30 -23.89 -18.20
N ALA A 462 13.70 -22.89 -17.44
CA ALA A 462 14.73 -21.94 -17.90
C ALA A 462 16.03 -22.16 -17.12
N ALA A 463 16.87 -23.09 -17.62
CA ALA A 463 18.28 -23.10 -17.25
C ALA A 463 18.91 -21.73 -17.60
N PRO A 464 19.79 -21.17 -16.76
CA PRO A 464 20.43 -19.88 -17.05
C PRO A 464 21.23 -19.98 -18.35
N ALA A 465 20.94 -19.09 -19.31
CA ALA A 465 21.81 -18.91 -20.46
C ALA A 465 23.20 -18.53 -19.94
N ALA A 466 24.21 -19.26 -20.36
CA ALA A 466 25.61 -18.99 -20.04
C ALA A 466 25.97 -17.55 -20.46
N PRO A 467 26.77 -16.83 -19.69
CA PRO A 467 27.22 -15.48 -20.07
C PRO A 467 27.98 -15.55 -21.39
N SER A 468 27.59 -14.73 -22.36
CA SER A 468 28.33 -14.59 -23.61
C SER A 468 29.76 -14.09 -23.30
N PRO A 469 30.79 -14.69 -23.89
CA PRO A 469 32.15 -14.21 -23.70
C PRO A 469 32.28 -12.78 -24.29
N HIS A 470 32.77 -11.86 -23.49
CA HIS A 470 33.15 -10.53 -23.97
C HIS A 470 34.21 -10.67 -25.06
N PRO A 471 34.06 -10.00 -26.21
CA PRO A 471 35.18 -9.89 -27.16
C PRO A 471 36.29 -9.02 -26.53
N LYS A 472 37.54 -9.54 -26.68
CA LYS A 472 38.75 -8.87 -26.25
C LYS A 472 39.00 -7.60 -27.07
#